data_df2a53b7f3ea42fb5194cfea0fc0100c
#
_entry.id   df2a53b7f3ea42fb5194cfea0fc0100c
#
_cell.length_a   1.000
_cell.length_b   1.000
_cell.length_c   1.000
_cell.angle_alpha   90.00
_cell.angle_beta   90.00
_cell.angle_gamma   90.00
#
_symmetry.space_group_name_H-M   'P 1'
#
loop_
_entity.id
_entity.type
_entity.pdbx_description
1 polymer ?
#
loop_
_entity_poly.entity_id
_entity_poly.type
_entity_poly.pdbx_seq_one_letter_code
_entity_poly.pdbx_strand_id
1 'polypeptide(L)'
;MAEFNELIKKFDKIRDYMREFYIYGFKSREELAAKSLRSYDDDKRRIESYLSGYMAFHQNEKGKNIFLSVDSRKITENPLYKVFKTKSFTKNDITLHFIILDILSGNEKFTLKVIADKINDDYFFKFKELNILDTATIRLKLSEYVKEGILTCEKRGKEIYYYFWNIDRDIFNYKDIISIFSEISPIGVIGSFIMDRFEIRNMKFTFKHSYIFHAMESEILYKILEALNKKSKIELEYFIKKDKKSIMKKILPLKIFISVQTGRRYIAGYLESGSIFMYRLDKIKNIKILEEDKIFDNLKSEMENKLPYLWGVSFKKLKLETLKMVLYIGRKEEYIIERLKNEGRHGIMNQLSNDKWEYKIEVYDALEMLPWIRTFIGRIISLESTNEDVCRKFYRDFESVYRFYDGGKK
;
A
#
# COMPACT_ATOMS: atom_id res chain seq x y z
N MET A 1 1.17 -5.87 -37.68
CA MET A 1 0.94 -5.77 -36.23
C MET A 1 2.17 -6.36 -35.56
N ALA A 2 2.92 -5.59 -34.77
CA ALA A 2 4.06 -6.14 -34.03
C ALA A 2 3.50 -7.12 -33.00
N GLU A 3 3.95 -8.36 -33.05
CA GLU A 3 3.62 -9.39 -32.06
C GLU A 3 3.89 -8.87 -30.66
N PHE A 4 2.93 -9.06 -29.77
CA PHE A 4 3.04 -8.72 -28.35
C PHE A 4 4.05 -9.69 -27.67
N ASN A 5 5.35 -9.37 -27.75
CA ASN A 5 6.40 -10.23 -27.19
C ASN A 5 6.75 -9.97 -25.72
N GLU A 6 6.09 -9.04 -25.04
CA GLU A 6 6.40 -8.73 -23.65
C GLU A 6 5.18 -8.31 -22.85
N LEU A 7 4.80 -9.11 -21.87
CA LEU A 7 3.74 -8.73 -20.95
C LEU A 7 4.26 -7.83 -19.82
N ILE A 8 5.21 -8.11 -19.04
CA ILE A 8 5.85 -7.18 -18.08
C ILE A 8 7.22 -7.70 -17.66
N LYS A 9 8.29 -6.98 -17.95
CA LYS A 9 9.66 -7.40 -17.56
C LYS A 9 10.10 -6.94 -16.17
N LYS A 10 9.53 -5.87 -15.61
CA LYS A 10 9.99 -5.31 -14.34
C LYS A 10 8.81 -4.75 -13.56
N PHE A 11 8.38 -5.48 -12.55
CA PHE A 11 7.31 -5.08 -11.64
C PHE A 11 7.58 -3.72 -10.96
N ASP A 12 8.82 -3.44 -10.56
CA ASP A 12 9.20 -2.17 -9.95
C ASP A 12 8.83 -0.96 -10.81
N LYS A 13 9.02 -1.05 -12.14
CA LYS A 13 8.60 0.01 -13.07
C LYS A 13 7.10 0.19 -13.11
N ILE A 14 6.34 -0.90 -13.06
CA ILE A 14 4.88 -0.86 -13.04
C ILE A 14 4.40 -0.25 -11.74
N ARG A 15 4.98 -0.63 -10.60
CA ARG A 15 4.65 -0.07 -9.30
C ARG A 15 4.90 1.44 -9.25
N ASP A 16 6.05 1.90 -9.75
CA ASP A 16 6.37 3.33 -9.81
C ASP A 16 5.39 4.07 -10.73
N TYR A 17 5.04 3.48 -11.87
CA TYR A 17 4.09 4.05 -12.80
C TYR A 17 2.67 4.12 -12.19
N MET A 18 2.24 3.06 -11.51
CA MET A 18 0.97 3.04 -10.78
C MET A 18 0.92 4.11 -9.68
N ARG A 19 2.02 4.35 -8.96
CA ARG A 19 2.13 5.44 -7.99
C ARG A 19 1.88 6.80 -8.62
N GLU A 20 2.44 7.04 -9.81
CA GLU A 20 2.26 8.29 -10.54
C GLU A 20 0.77 8.56 -10.83
N PHE A 21 0.01 7.55 -11.26
CA PHE A 21 -1.39 7.71 -11.62
C PHE A 21 -2.34 7.70 -10.43
N TYR A 22 -2.04 6.94 -9.40
CA TYR A 22 -2.97 6.77 -8.28
C TYR A 22 -2.66 7.69 -7.09
N ILE A 23 -1.38 7.78 -6.69
CA ILE A 23 -1.00 8.55 -5.50
C ILE A 23 -0.80 10.02 -5.84
N TYR A 24 -0.16 10.31 -6.98
CA TYR A 24 0.19 11.68 -7.37
C TYR A 24 -0.85 12.35 -8.25
N GLY A 25 -1.85 11.63 -8.70
CA GLY A 25 -2.99 12.11 -9.46
C GLY A 25 -2.78 12.07 -10.98
N PHE A 26 -3.48 12.95 -11.69
CA PHE A 26 -3.50 12.97 -13.15
C PHE A 26 -2.13 13.26 -13.74
N LYS A 27 -1.76 12.51 -14.78
CA LYS A 27 -0.52 12.69 -15.52
C LYS A 27 -0.77 12.77 -17.00
N SER A 28 -0.24 13.81 -17.61
CA SER A 28 -0.12 13.92 -19.06
C SER A 28 1.20 13.29 -19.53
N ARG A 29 1.29 13.06 -20.84
CA ARG A 29 2.51 12.56 -21.48
C ARG A 29 3.71 13.46 -21.23
N GLU A 30 3.49 14.79 -21.18
CA GLU A 30 4.52 15.79 -20.93
C GLU A 30 4.95 15.87 -19.46
N GLU A 31 4.03 15.64 -18.52
CA GLU A 31 4.33 15.67 -17.08
C GLU A 31 5.21 14.51 -16.61
N LEU A 32 5.25 13.42 -17.37
CA LEU A 32 6.15 12.29 -17.15
C LEU A 32 7.50 12.41 -17.87
N ALA A 33 7.91 13.61 -18.23
CA ALA A 33 9.12 13.94 -19.01
C ALA A 33 10.46 13.40 -18.46
N ALA A 34 10.48 12.76 -17.32
CA ALA A 34 11.65 11.98 -16.86
C ALA A 34 11.86 10.65 -17.64
N LYS A 35 10.88 10.26 -18.50
CA LYS A 35 10.95 9.08 -19.36
C LYS A 35 10.75 9.49 -20.81
N SER A 36 11.32 8.73 -21.75
CA SER A 36 11.04 8.94 -23.16
C SER A 36 9.54 8.76 -23.45
N LEU A 37 9.02 9.49 -24.42
CA LEU A 37 7.60 9.40 -24.84
C LEU A 37 7.20 7.96 -25.19
N ARG A 38 8.10 7.21 -25.82
CA ARG A 38 7.88 5.79 -26.13
C ARG A 38 7.76 4.93 -24.86
N SER A 39 8.59 5.19 -23.85
CA SER A 39 8.53 4.47 -22.57
C SER A 39 7.21 4.74 -21.84
N TYR A 40 6.68 5.97 -21.93
CA TYR A 40 5.37 6.31 -21.38
C TYR A 40 4.25 5.50 -22.05
N ASP A 41 4.21 5.48 -23.37
CA ASP A 41 3.17 4.78 -24.12
C ASP A 41 3.21 3.27 -23.89
N ASP A 42 4.42 2.70 -23.80
CA ASP A 42 4.59 1.27 -23.48
C ASP A 42 4.13 0.92 -22.07
N ASP A 43 4.51 1.72 -21.07
CA ASP A 43 4.10 1.48 -19.68
C ASP A 43 2.60 1.67 -19.51
N LYS A 44 2.01 2.70 -20.16
CA LYS A 44 0.57 2.93 -20.18
C LYS A 44 -0.19 1.73 -20.77
N ARG A 45 0.22 1.26 -21.95
CA ARG A 45 -0.40 0.12 -22.62
C ARG A 45 -0.35 -1.15 -21.77
N ARG A 46 0.75 -1.38 -21.05
CA ARG A 46 0.89 -2.51 -20.12
C ARG A 46 -0.09 -2.41 -18.96
N ILE A 47 -0.25 -1.24 -18.36
CA ILE A 47 -1.21 -1.05 -17.28
C ILE A 47 -2.64 -1.18 -17.79
N GLU A 48 -2.95 -0.60 -18.95
CA GLU A 48 -4.27 -0.70 -19.57
C GLU A 48 -4.65 -2.16 -19.87
N SER A 49 -3.68 -3.04 -20.17
CA SER A 49 -3.96 -4.47 -20.40
C SER A 49 -4.51 -5.18 -19.15
N TYR A 50 -4.19 -4.72 -17.95
CA TYR A 50 -4.67 -5.30 -16.68
C TYR A 50 -5.79 -4.49 -16.03
N LEU A 51 -5.80 -3.19 -16.22
CA LEU A 51 -6.67 -2.26 -15.52
C LEU A 51 -7.52 -1.42 -16.45
N SER A 52 -7.73 -1.84 -17.72
CA SER A 52 -8.49 -1.08 -18.71
C SER A 52 -9.87 -0.63 -18.20
N GLY A 53 -10.57 -1.49 -17.46
CA GLY A 53 -11.87 -1.19 -16.86
C GLY A 53 -11.83 -0.16 -15.73
N TYR A 54 -10.64 0.21 -15.27
CA TYR A 54 -10.43 1.17 -14.18
C TYR A 54 -9.65 2.40 -14.61
N MET A 55 -9.25 2.49 -15.88
CA MET A 55 -8.54 3.65 -16.42
C MET A 55 -9.54 4.65 -17.00
N ALA A 56 -9.40 5.89 -16.62
CA ALA A 56 -10.18 7.00 -17.16
C ALA A 56 -9.24 8.12 -17.64
N PHE A 57 -9.76 9.05 -18.40
CA PHE A 57 -8.99 10.19 -18.86
C PHE A 57 -9.84 11.47 -18.86
N HIS A 58 -9.15 12.57 -18.70
CA HIS A 58 -9.70 13.90 -18.90
C HIS A 58 -8.88 14.62 -19.98
N GLN A 59 -9.57 15.20 -20.96
CA GLN A 59 -8.94 15.98 -22.03
C GLN A 59 -9.01 17.47 -21.69
N ASN A 60 -7.88 18.16 -21.75
CA ASN A 60 -7.81 19.61 -21.61
C ASN A 60 -6.90 20.19 -22.70
N GLU A 61 -6.73 21.52 -22.72
CA GLU A 61 -5.88 22.21 -23.71
C GLU A 61 -4.43 21.75 -23.72
N LYS A 62 -3.93 21.21 -22.60
CA LYS A 62 -2.57 20.69 -22.44
C LYS A 62 -2.44 19.21 -22.80
N GLY A 63 -3.51 18.56 -23.28
CA GLY A 63 -3.51 17.17 -23.71
C GLY A 63 -4.38 16.25 -22.86
N LYS A 64 -4.11 14.94 -22.99
CA LYS A 64 -4.87 13.88 -22.35
C LYS A 64 -4.24 13.52 -21.01
N ASN A 65 -4.93 13.79 -19.93
CA ASN A 65 -4.56 13.40 -18.57
C ASN A 65 -5.21 12.06 -18.20
N ILE A 66 -4.41 11.07 -17.87
CA ILE A 66 -4.86 9.72 -17.53
C ILE A 66 -4.80 9.51 -16.02
N PHE A 67 -5.78 8.79 -15.49
CA PHE A 67 -5.86 8.46 -14.07
C PHE A 67 -6.53 7.11 -13.85
N LEU A 68 -6.25 6.51 -12.70
CA LEU A 68 -6.92 5.31 -12.24
C LEU A 68 -8.21 5.69 -11.52
N SER A 69 -9.35 5.28 -12.06
CA SER A 69 -10.68 5.48 -11.50
C SER A 69 -11.24 4.14 -11.04
N VAL A 70 -11.17 3.87 -9.74
CA VAL A 70 -11.74 2.67 -9.14
C VAL A 70 -12.89 3.07 -8.24
N ASP A 71 -14.09 2.66 -8.62
CA ASP A 71 -15.26 2.83 -7.76
C ASP A 71 -15.29 1.70 -6.72
N SER A 72 -14.78 1.99 -5.53
CA SER A 72 -14.73 1.03 -4.43
C SER A 72 -16.10 0.53 -3.96
N ARG A 73 -17.19 1.16 -4.41
CA ARG A 73 -18.56 0.69 -4.12
C ARG A 73 -18.97 -0.50 -4.99
N LYS A 74 -18.33 -0.67 -6.15
CA LYS A 74 -18.67 -1.67 -7.17
C LYS A 74 -17.71 -2.86 -7.20
N ILE A 75 -16.50 -2.70 -6.66
CA ILE A 75 -15.52 -3.77 -6.62
C ILE A 75 -15.70 -4.63 -5.37
N THR A 76 -15.54 -5.92 -5.53
CA THR A 76 -15.53 -6.92 -4.44
C THR A 76 -14.12 -7.29 -4.01
N GLU A 77 -13.14 -7.09 -4.89
CA GLU A 77 -11.73 -7.41 -4.69
C GLU A 77 -10.86 -6.24 -5.15
N ASN A 78 -9.69 -6.08 -4.53
CA ASN A 78 -8.74 -5.04 -4.92
C ASN A 78 -8.07 -5.38 -6.27
N PRO A 79 -8.35 -4.61 -7.35
CA PRO A 79 -7.84 -4.93 -8.69
C PRO A 79 -6.31 -4.82 -8.79
N LEU A 80 -5.65 -4.12 -7.88
CA LEU A 80 -4.19 -3.96 -7.88
C LEU A 80 -3.45 -5.25 -7.51
N TYR A 81 -4.10 -6.21 -6.84
CA TYR A 81 -3.50 -7.52 -6.59
C TYR A 81 -3.23 -8.28 -7.89
N LYS A 82 -4.05 -8.08 -8.93
CA LYS A 82 -3.81 -8.68 -10.25
C LYS A 82 -2.51 -8.15 -10.86
N VAL A 83 -2.28 -6.85 -10.73
CA VAL A 83 -1.04 -6.21 -11.21
C VAL A 83 0.18 -6.68 -10.43
N PHE A 84 0.05 -6.88 -9.13
CA PHE A 84 1.13 -7.37 -8.27
C PHE A 84 1.61 -8.77 -8.69
N LYS A 85 0.70 -9.62 -9.13
CA LYS A 85 0.99 -11.01 -9.52
C LYS A 85 1.49 -11.15 -10.97
N THR A 86 1.42 -10.10 -11.77
CA THR A 86 1.78 -10.18 -13.18
C THR A 86 3.27 -10.27 -13.39
N LYS A 87 3.66 -11.24 -14.21
CA LYS A 87 5.02 -11.43 -14.68
C LYS A 87 5.08 -11.30 -16.19
N SER A 88 6.23 -10.93 -16.67
CA SER A 88 6.54 -10.96 -18.09
C SER A 88 7.01 -12.36 -18.47
N PHE A 89 6.38 -12.91 -19.49
CA PHE A 89 6.76 -14.19 -20.04
C PHE A 89 7.22 -14.02 -21.49
N THR A 90 8.41 -14.50 -21.81
CA THR A 90 8.84 -14.70 -23.19
C THR A 90 8.14 -15.96 -23.75
N LYS A 91 8.16 -16.15 -25.08
CA LYS A 91 7.67 -17.38 -25.71
C LYS A 91 8.28 -18.62 -25.04
N ASN A 92 9.58 -18.59 -24.77
CA ASN A 92 10.30 -19.69 -24.12
C ASN A 92 9.86 -19.88 -22.67
N ASP A 93 9.58 -18.80 -21.93
CA ASP A 93 9.05 -18.91 -20.58
C ASP A 93 7.70 -19.60 -20.53
N ILE A 94 6.81 -19.27 -21.46
CA ILE A 94 5.48 -19.88 -21.56
C ILE A 94 5.63 -21.37 -21.89
N THR A 95 6.44 -21.69 -22.88
CA THR A 95 6.69 -23.08 -23.28
C THR A 95 7.26 -23.90 -22.13
N LEU A 96 8.33 -23.41 -21.48
CA LEU A 96 8.93 -24.08 -20.32
C LEU A 96 7.96 -24.22 -19.16
N HIS A 97 7.11 -23.22 -18.95
CA HIS A 97 6.10 -23.28 -17.88
C HIS A 97 5.21 -24.50 -18.04
N PHE A 98 4.56 -24.65 -19.19
CA PHE A 98 3.66 -25.77 -19.42
C PHE A 98 4.39 -27.11 -19.40
N ILE A 99 5.57 -27.21 -20.03
CA ILE A 99 6.33 -28.46 -20.09
C ILE A 99 6.80 -28.90 -18.67
N ILE A 100 7.35 -27.99 -17.88
CA ILE A 100 7.81 -28.30 -16.51
C ILE A 100 6.62 -28.72 -15.64
N LEU A 101 5.49 -28.03 -15.73
CA LEU A 101 4.31 -28.39 -14.95
C LEU A 101 3.76 -29.77 -15.37
N ASP A 102 3.75 -30.08 -16.66
CA ASP A 102 3.32 -31.36 -17.17
C ASP A 102 4.23 -32.51 -16.70
N ILE A 103 5.55 -32.36 -16.83
CA ILE A 103 6.53 -33.34 -16.34
C ILE A 103 6.35 -33.65 -14.84
N LEU A 104 6.04 -32.62 -14.03
CA LEU A 104 5.94 -32.74 -12.59
C LEU A 104 4.52 -33.04 -12.09
N SER A 105 3.52 -33.15 -12.99
CA SER A 105 2.11 -33.37 -12.62
C SER A 105 1.84 -34.68 -11.89
N GLY A 106 2.70 -35.66 -12.07
CA GLY A 106 2.57 -37.03 -11.52
C GLY A 106 2.98 -37.22 -10.06
N ASN A 107 3.23 -36.14 -9.29
CA ASN A 107 3.75 -36.20 -7.89
C ASN A 107 5.12 -36.90 -7.75
N GLU A 108 5.84 -37.13 -8.83
CA GLU A 108 7.18 -37.69 -8.83
C GLU A 108 8.21 -36.58 -8.57
N LYS A 109 9.35 -36.97 -8.00
CA LYS A 109 10.48 -36.09 -7.73
C LYS A 109 11.56 -36.30 -8.76
N PHE A 110 11.90 -35.26 -9.51
CA PHE A 110 12.89 -35.34 -10.57
C PHE A 110 14.09 -34.43 -10.33
N THR A 111 15.28 -34.88 -10.72
CA THR A 111 16.48 -34.04 -10.75
C THR A 111 16.46 -33.11 -11.97
N LEU A 112 17.28 -32.03 -11.92
CA LEU A 112 17.45 -31.14 -13.07
C LEU A 112 17.83 -31.91 -14.34
N LYS A 113 18.70 -32.92 -14.23
CA LYS A 113 19.13 -33.71 -15.38
C LYS A 113 17.94 -34.46 -16.02
N VAL A 114 17.18 -35.17 -15.20
CA VAL A 114 16.00 -35.93 -15.69
C VAL A 114 14.96 -35.00 -16.30
N ILE A 115 14.72 -33.83 -15.70
CA ILE A 115 13.79 -32.83 -16.27
C ILE A 115 14.31 -32.33 -17.63
N ALA A 116 15.60 -32.02 -17.75
CA ALA A 116 16.20 -31.57 -19.00
C ALA A 116 16.14 -32.66 -20.10
N ASP A 117 16.43 -33.90 -19.76
CA ASP A 117 16.36 -35.03 -20.67
C ASP A 117 14.90 -35.22 -21.16
N LYS A 118 13.92 -35.24 -20.25
CA LYS A 118 12.49 -35.32 -20.61
C LYS A 118 12.04 -34.14 -21.50
N ILE A 119 12.47 -32.93 -21.23
CA ILE A 119 12.16 -31.75 -22.07
C ILE A 119 12.67 -31.99 -23.49
N ASN A 120 13.90 -32.44 -23.64
CA ASN A 120 14.51 -32.64 -24.95
C ASN A 120 13.90 -33.83 -25.71
N ASP A 121 13.73 -34.97 -25.04
CA ASP A 121 13.33 -36.21 -25.66
C ASP A 121 11.80 -36.26 -25.94
N ASP A 122 10.97 -35.81 -24.99
CA ASP A 122 9.53 -35.94 -25.07
C ASP A 122 8.87 -34.76 -25.77
N TYR A 123 9.39 -33.54 -25.63
CA TYR A 123 8.73 -32.35 -26.13
C TYR A 123 9.45 -31.73 -27.33
N PHE A 124 10.77 -31.47 -27.29
CA PHE A 124 11.43 -30.85 -28.42
C PHE A 124 11.58 -31.74 -29.63
N PHE A 125 11.74 -33.02 -29.41
CA PHE A 125 11.74 -33.97 -30.54
C PHE A 125 10.40 -34.01 -31.28
N LYS A 126 9.29 -33.82 -30.56
CA LYS A 126 7.93 -33.82 -31.15
C LYS A 126 7.53 -32.48 -31.77
N PHE A 127 8.09 -31.38 -31.28
CA PHE A 127 7.75 -30.00 -31.70
C PHE A 127 8.95 -29.35 -32.42
N LYS A 128 9.08 -29.57 -33.71
CA LYS A 128 10.20 -29.09 -34.56
C LYS A 128 10.44 -27.59 -34.55
N GLU A 129 9.54 -26.79 -34.03
CA GLU A 129 9.65 -25.31 -33.93
C GLU A 129 10.32 -24.82 -32.66
N LEU A 130 10.66 -25.70 -31.73
CA LEU A 130 11.28 -25.32 -30.46
C LEU A 130 12.81 -25.49 -30.54
N ASN A 131 13.54 -24.44 -30.17
CA ASN A 131 15.00 -24.51 -30.06
C ASN A 131 15.40 -25.29 -28.82
N ILE A 132 16.44 -26.11 -28.91
CA ILE A 132 17.06 -26.82 -27.79
C ILE A 132 17.39 -25.80 -26.70
N LEU A 133 16.86 -26.00 -25.50
CA LEU A 133 17.10 -25.10 -24.39
C LEU A 133 18.33 -25.57 -23.59
N ASP A 134 19.18 -24.60 -23.29
CA ASP A 134 20.33 -24.85 -22.41
C ASP A 134 19.87 -25.24 -20.99
N THR A 135 20.53 -26.25 -20.44
CA THR A 135 20.31 -26.73 -19.05
C THR A 135 20.40 -25.59 -18.00
N ALA A 136 21.20 -24.56 -18.28
CA ALA A 136 21.30 -23.38 -17.43
C ALA A 136 19.98 -22.61 -17.40
N THR A 137 19.28 -22.48 -18.54
CA THR A 137 17.96 -21.82 -18.62
C THR A 137 16.91 -22.61 -17.84
N ILE A 138 16.90 -23.93 -17.97
CA ILE A 138 15.98 -24.79 -17.21
C ILE A 138 16.25 -24.68 -15.71
N ARG A 139 17.52 -24.69 -15.30
CA ARG A 139 17.93 -24.50 -13.88
C ARG A 139 17.45 -23.17 -13.31
N LEU A 140 17.63 -22.08 -14.06
CA LEU A 140 17.16 -20.76 -13.65
C LEU A 140 15.65 -20.76 -13.46
N LYS A 141 14.90 -21.39 -14.37
CA LYS A 141 13.45 -21.47 -14.29
C LYS A 141 12.96 -22.30 -13.11
N LEU A 142 13.56 -23.45 -12.86
CA LEU A 142 13.26 -24.27 -11.69
C LEU A 142 13.58 -23.52 -10.38
N SER A 143 14.70 -22.82 -10.32
CA SER A 143 15.07 -22.00 -9.17
C SER A 143 14.08 -20.84 -8.95
N GLU A 144 13.60 -20.22 -10.03
CA GLU A 144 12.55 -19.22 -9.99
C GLU A 144 11.26 -19.81 -9.40
N TYR A 145 10.82 -20.97 -9.86
CA TYR A 145 9.61 -21.64 -9.37
C TYR A 145 9.69 -22.09 -7.92
N VAL A 146 10.86 -22.50 -7.46
CA VAL A 146 11.08 -22.78 -6.03
C VAL A 146 10.98 -21.47 -5.21
N LYS A 147 11.60 -20.39 -5.69
CA LYS A 147 11.52 -19.09 -5.02
C LYS A 147 10.08 -18.54 -4.98
N GLU A 148 9.28 -18.85 -5.98
CA GLU A 148 7.87 -18.46 -6.07
C GLU A 148 6.92 -19.40 -5.32
N GLY A 149 7.43 -20.50 -4.79
CA GLY A 149 6.61 -21.49 -4.09
C GLY A 149 5.72 -22.33 -5.03
N ILE A 150 5.96 -22.29 -6.35
CA ILE A 150 5.27 -23.17 -7.32
C ILE A 150 5.80 -24.59 -7.17
N LEU A 151 7.12 -24.72 -7.01
CA LEU A 151 7.79 -25.97 -6.77
C LEU A 151 8.46 -25.98 -5.41
N THR A 152 8.69 -27.16 -4.90
CA THR A 152 9.57 -27.40 -3.75
C THR A 152 10.81 -28.15 -4.23
N CYS A 153 11.94 -27.96 -3.56
CA CYS A 153 13.12 -28.74 -3.81
C CYS A 153 13.63 -29.41 -2.53
N GLU A 154 14.21 -30.59 -2.69
CA GLU A 154 14.82 -31.39 -1.63
C GLU A 154 16.22 -31.79 -2.07
N LYS A 155 17.23 -31.57 -1.21
CA LYS A 155 18.60 -32.00 -1.48
C LYS A 155 18.81 -33.38 -0.89
N ARG A 156 19.23 -34.33 -1.74
CA ARG A 156 19.64 -35.70 -1.32
C ARG A 156 21.08 -35.94 -1.79
N GLY A 157 22.00 -35.93 -0.86
CA GLY A 157 23.44 -36.04 -1.17
C GLY A 157 23.91 -34.85 -2.03
N LYS A 158 24.36 -35.13 -3.26
CA LYS A 158 24.83 -34.11 -4.22
C LYS A 158 23.74 -33.63 -5.19
N GLU A 159 22.57 -34.28 -5.17
CA GLU A 159 21.49 -34.00 -6.13
C GLU A 159 20.37 -33.19 -5.49
N ILE A 160 19.69 -32.37 -6.31
CA ILE A 160 18.51 -31.60 -5.95
C ILE A 160 17.34 -32.15 -6.74
N TYR A 161 16.28 -32.55 -6.02
CA TYR A 161 15.03 -33.06 -6.56
C TYR A 161 13.98 -31.98 -6.50
N TYR A 162 13.22 -31.78 -7.58
CA TYR A 162 12.13 -30.83 -7.73
C TYR A 162 10.80 -31.57 -7.81
N TYR A 163 9.77 -31.02 -7.16
CA TYR A 163 8.41 -31.57 -7.15
C TYR A 163 7.40 -30.47 -6.82
N PHE A 164 6.11 -30.73 -7.06
CA PHE A 164 5.06 -29.76 -6.72
C PHE A 164 4.93 -29.59 -5.22
N TRP A 165 4.79 -28.34 -4.80
CA TRP A 165 4.42 -28.02 -3.43
C TRP A 165 2.92 -28.31 -3.24
N ASN A 166 2.58 -29.37 -2.50
CA ASN A 166 1.23 -29.61 -2.04
C ASN A 166 0.90 -28.65 -0.90
N ILE A 167 0.06 -27.66 -1.16
CA ILE A 167 -0.58 -26.88 -0.10
C ILE A 167 -1.55 -27.82 0.61
N ASP A 168 -1.40 -27.92 1.90
CA ASP A 168 -2.26 -28.71 2.75
C ASP A 168 -3.73 -28.31 2.51
N ARG A 169 -4.59 -29.30 2.23
CA ARG A 169 -6.02 -29.07 1.99
C ARG A 169 -6.73 -28.41 3.17
N ASP A 170 -6.12 -28.46 4.35
CA ASP A 170 -6.64 -27.81 5.55
C ASP A 170 -6.77 -26.29 5.41
N ILE A 171 -5.93 -25.65 4.60
CA ILE A 171 -6.05 -24.20 4.31
C ILE A 171 -7.41 -23.88 3.69
N PHE A 172 -7.98 -24.77 2.90
CA PHE A 172 -9.29 -24.56 2.29
C PHE A 172 -10.41 -24.40 3.33
N ASN A 173 -10.29 -25.01 4.50
CA ASN A 173 -11.25 -24.90 5.59
C ASN A 173 -11.31 -23.46 6.15
N TYR A 174 -10.26 -22.66 5.95
CA TYR A 174 -10.16 -21.26 6.37
C TYR A 174 -10.51 -20.25 5.27
N LYS A 175 -11.13 -20.69 4.17
CA LYS A 175 -11.42 -19.86 2.99
C LYS A 175 -12.12 -18.54 3.30
N ASP A 176 -13.08 -18.53 4.23
CA ASP A 176 -13.82 -17.34 4.59
C ASP A 176 -12.95 -16.33 5.37
N ILE A 177 -12.07 -16.83 6.24
CA ILE A 177 -11.10 -16.01 6.97
C ILE A 177 -10.06 -15.44 5.98
N ILE A 178 -9.54 -16.29 5.10
CA ILE A 178 -8.59 -15.86 4.06
C ILE A 178 -9.22 -14.81 3.17
N SER A 179 -10.49 -15.00 2.79
CA SER A 179 -11.25 -14.07 1.96
C SER A 179 -11.37 -12.67 2.60
N ILE A 180 -11.66 -12.58 3.89
CA ILE A 180 -11.72 -11.28 4.58
C ILE A 180 -10.33 -10.65 4.69
N PHE A 181 -9.31 -11.42 5.03
CA PHE A 181 -7.95 -10.91 5.22
C PHE A 181 -7.19 -10.68 3.91
N SER A 182 -7.67 -11.17 2.76
CA SER A 182 -7.08 -10.86 1.45
C SER A 182 -7.17 -9.38 1.11
N GLU A 183 -8.18 -8.67 1.62
CA GLU A 183 -8.35 -7.23 1.46
C GLU A 183 -7.72 -6.41 2.60
N ILE A 184 -7.24 -7.08 3.66
CA ILE A 184 -6.66 -6.44 4.84
C ILE A 184 -5.18 -6.78 4.93
N SER A 185 -4.37 -5.76 5.07
CA SER A 185 -2.94 -5.94 5.28
C SER A 185 -2.58 -6.47 6.66
N PRO A 186 -1.47 -7.21 6.74
CA PRO A 186 -0.45 -7.50 5.70
C PRO A 186 -0.72 -8.74 4.85
N ILE A 187 -1.78 -9.47 5.09
CA ILE A 187 -2.05 -10.80 4.50
C ILE A 187 -2.53 -10.69 3.04
N GLY A 188 -2.98 -9.51 2.59
CA GLY A 188 -3.67 -9.30 1.33
C GLY A 188 -3.07 -10.01 0.11
N VAL A 189 -1.78 -9.86 -0.15
CA VAL A 189 -1.13 -10.52 -1.31
C VAL A 189 -1.10 -12.03 -1.14
N ILE A 190 -0.79 -12.53 0.05
CA ILE A 190 -0.77 -13.97 0.35
C ILE A 190 -2.19 -14.53 0.25
N GLY A 191 -3.16 -13.88 0.88
CA GLY A 191 -4.57 -14.28 0.84
C GLY A 191 -5.12 -14.30 -0.58
N SER A 192 -4.84 -13.26 -1.37
CA SER A 192 -5.24 -13.20 -2.76
C SER A 192 -4.59 -14.30 -3.62
N PHE A 193 -3.31 -14.64 -3.39
CA PHE A 193 -2.65 -15.77 -4.05
C PHE A 193 -3.31 -17.10 -3.70
N ILE A 194 -3.62 -17.33 -2.43
CA ILE A 194 -4.30 -18.55 -1.96
C ILE A 194 -5.70 -18.65 -2.58
N MET A 195 -6.45 -17.54 -2.57
CA MET A 195 -7.79 -17.51 -3.17
C MET A 195 -7.77 -17.85 -4.65
N ASP A 196 -6.84 -17.29 -5.42
CA ASP A 196 -6.70 -17.62 -6.85
C ASP A 196 -6.35 -19.10 -7.07
N ARG A 197 -5.46 -19.65 -6.26
CA ARG A 197 -5.04 -21.05 -6.39
C ARG A 197 -6.18 -22.02 -6.14
N PHE A 198 -7.08 -21.70 -5.23
CA PHE A 198 -8.25 -22.53 -4.91
C PHE A 198 -9.52 -22.07 -5.61
N GLU A 199 -9.43 -21.11 -6.54
CA GLU A 199 -10.57 -20.54 -7.26
C GLU A 199 -11.68 -20.00 -6.33
N ILE A 200 -11.27 -19.51 -5.14
CA ILE A 200 -12.17 -18.95 -4.13
C ILE A 200 -12.52 -17.51 -4.51
N ARG A 201 -13.80 -17.18 -4.51
CA ARG A 201 -14.30 -15.81 -4.65
C ARG A 201 -14.87 -15.31 -3.34
N ASN A 202 -14.56 -14.07 -2.99
CA ASN A 202 -15.17 -13.43 -1.83
C ASN A 202 -16.60 -13.00 -2.17
N MET A 203 -17.56 -13.78 -1.70
CA MET A 203 -18.99 -13.48 -1.88
C MET A 203 -19.68 -12.92 -0.64
N LYS A 204 -19.00 -12.92 0.53
CA LYS A 204 -19.61 -12.55 1.80
C LYS A 204 -19.26 -11.14 2.25
N PHE A 205 -18.10 -10.63 1.86
CA PHE A 205 -17.60 -9.33 2.31
C PHE A 205 -17.29 -8.40 1.14
N THR A 206 -17.67 -7.14 1.27
CA THR A 206 -17.34 -6.08 0.34
C THR A 206 -16.76 -4.91 1.09
N PHE A 207 -15.53 -4.54 0.78
CA PHE A 207 -14.85 -3.39 1.38
C PHE A 207 -15.12 -2.15 0.54
N LYS A 208 -15.74 -1.13 1.16
CA LYS A 208 -16.04 0.14 0.52
C LYS A 208 -15.04 1.20 0.99
N HIS A 209 -14.69 2.10 0.06
CA HIS A 209 -13.75 3.20 0.34
C HIS A 209 -12.34 2.76 0.75
N SER A 210 -11.93 1.56 0.33
CA SER A 210 -10.59 1.06 0.60
C SER A 210 -9.53 1.84 -0.15
N TYR A 211 -8.39 2.07 0.51
CA TYR A 211 -7.20 2.57 -0.14
C TYR A 211 -6.51 1.42 -0.88
N ILE A 212 -6.94 1.17 -2.11
CA ILE A 212 -6.53 -0.04 -2.87
C ILE A 212 -5.03 -0.13 -3.16
N PHE A 213 -4.32 1.00 -3.16
CA PHE A 213 -2.89 1.03 -3.46
C PHE A 213 -2.03 0.30 -2.41
N HIS A 214 -2.59 -0.02 -1.24
CA HIS A 214 -1.88 -0.79 -0.21
C HIS A 214 -1.39 -2.16 -0.72
N ALA A 215 -2.03 -2.73 -1.73
CA ALA A 215 -1.58 -3.96 -2.37
C ALA A 215 -0.16 -3.84 -2.95
N MET A 216 0.18 -2.65 -3.48
CA MET A 216 1.48 -2.38 -4.09
C MET A 216 2.60 -2.12 -3.06
N GLU A 217 2.26 -2.01 -1.78
CA GLU A 217 3.19 -1.76 -0.69
C GLU A 217 3.70 -3.02 -0.01
N SER A 218 3.21 -4.19 -0.42
CA SER A 218 3.44 -5.45 0.31
C SER A 218 4.91 -5.81 0.45
N GLU A 219 5.75 -5.57 -0.56
CA GLU A 219 7.20 -5.80 -0.46
C GLU A 219 7.88 -4.83 0.51
N ILE A 220 7.46 -3.57 0.48
CA ILE A 220 7.95 -2.53 1.41
C ILE A 220 7.56 -2.89 2.82
N LEU A 221 6.28 -3.27 3.02
CA LEU A 221 5.77 -3.69 4.31
C LEU A 221 6.51 -4.92 4.85
N TYR A 222 6.78 -5.91 4.00
CA TYR A 222 7.54 -7.10 4.38
C TYR A 222 8.93 -6.76 4.90
N LYS A 223 9.69 -5.93 4.16
CA LYS A 223 11.02 -5.48 4.59
C LYS A 223 10.99 -4.67 5.88
N ILE A 224 9.94 -3.86 6.10
CA ILE A 224 9.77 -3.13 7.35
C ILE A 224 9.50 -4.09 8.51
N LEU A 225 8.63 -5.09 8.32
CA LEU A 225 8.34 -6.09 9.36
C LEU A 225 9.60 -6.91 9.70
N GLU A 226 10.39 -7.28 8.69
CA GLU A 226 11.68 -7.95 8.89
C GLU A 226 12.64 -7.08 9.70
N ALA A 227 12.76 -5.79 9.39
CA ALA A 227 13.61 -4.85 10.12
C ALA A 227 13.13 -4.65 11.56
N LEU A 228 11.81 -4.55 11.79
CA LEU A 228 11.23 -4.48 13.13
C LEU A 228 11.54 -5.73 13.97
N ASN A 229 11.41 -6.92 13.38
CA ASN A 229 11.72 -8.18 14.05
C ASN A 229 13.20 -8.30 14.40
N LYS A 230 14.09 -7.81 13.51
CA LYS A 230 15.55 -7.78 13.71
C LYS A 230 16.03 -6.57 14.51
N LYS A 231 15.13 -5.68 14.93
CA LYS A 231 15.45 -4.40 15.59
C LYS A 231 16.53 -3.60 14.84
N SER A 232 16.48 -3.64 13.51
CA SER A 232 17.54 -3.11 12.64
C SER A 232 17.18 -1.74 12.08
N LYS A 233 18.19 -0.90 11.90
CA LYS A 233 18.08 0.31 11.09
C LYS A 233 17.75 -0.03 9.65
N ILE A 234 17.12 0.91 8.96
CA ILE A 234 16.87 0.82 7.53
C ILE A 234 17.33 2.08 6.81
N GLU A 235 17.78 1.91 5.59
CA GLU A 235 17.95 3.00 4.64
C GLU A 235 16.80 2.95 3.63
N LEU A 236 16.04 4.03 3.52
CA LEU A 236 14.88 4.10 2.64
C LEU A 236 15.05 5.19 1.59
N GLU A 237 14.60 4.89 0.37
CA GLU A 237 14.46 5.86 -0.69
C GLU A 237 13.03 6.44 -0.65
N TYR A 238 12.93 7.71 -0.24
CA TYR A 238 11.65 8.40 -0.03
C TYR A 238 11.39 9.46 -1.08
N PHE A 239 10.23 9.39 -1.73
CA PHE A 239 9.83 10.35 -2.75
C PHE A 239 9.15 11.59 -2.15
N ILE A 240 9.69 12.77 -2.46
CA ILE A 240 9.12 14.06 -2.08
C ILE A 240 8.40 14.66 -3.28
N LYS A 241 7.05 14.72 -3.23
CA LYS A 241 6.22 15.22 -4.33
C LYS A 241 6.55 16.68 -4.67
N LYS A 242 6.76 17.53 -3.65
CA LYS A 242 7.02 18.97 -3.84
C LYS A 242 8.25 19.22 -4.70
N ASP A 243 9.31 18.48 -4.45
CA ASP A 243 10.59 18.66 -5.11
C ASP A 243 10.78 17.71 -6.31
N LYS A 244 9.78 16.83 -6.56
CA LYS A 244 9.81 15.77 -7.60
C LYS A 244 11.07 14.91 -7.56
N LYS A 245 11.68 14.72 -6.39
CA LYS A 245 12.92 13.95 -6.20
C LYS A 245 12.80 12.92 -5.08
N SER A 246 13.62 11.88 -5.16
CA SER A 246 13.82 10.93 -4.07
C SER A 246 14.99 11.37 -3.20
N ILE A 247 14.87 11.11 -1.90
CA ILE A 247 15.93 11.31 -0.92
C ILE A 247 16.21 10.00 -0.19
N MET A 248 17.48 9.77 0.15
CA MET A 248 17.87 8.65 1.01
C MET A 248 17.77 9.08 2.47
N LYS A 249 17.19 8.22 3.30
CA LYS A 249 17.04 8.45 4.75
C LYS A 249 17.39 7.18 5.51
N LYS A 250 18.25 7.33 6.50
CA LYS A 250 18.53 6.27 7.50
C LYS A 250 17.64 6.50 8.70
N ILE A 251 16.90 5.49 9.10
CA ILE A 251 15.99 5.55 10.24
C ILE A 251 16.02 4.22 11.01
N LEU A 252 15.67 4.26 12.28
CA LEU A 252 15.30 3.08 13.04
C LEU A 252 13.76 2.98 13.02
N PRO A 253 13.18 1.97 12.33
CA PRO A 253 11.73 1.79 12.29
C PRO A 253 11.24 1.34 13.66
N LEU A 254 10.21 2.00 14.23
CA LEU A 254 9.71 1.68 15.56
C LEU A 254 8.34 1.01 15.55
N LYS A 255 7.41 1.50 14.73
CA LYS A 255 6.02 1.00 14.67
C LYS A 255 5.34 1.39 13.37
N ILE A 256 4.48 0.51 12.88
CA ILE A 256 3.63 0.77 11.71
C ILE A 256 2.28 1.31 12.20
N PHE A 257 1.81 2.39 11.57
CA PHE A 257 0.51 2.99 11.80
C PHE A 257 -0.36 2.85 10.57
N ILE A 258 -1.64 2.57 10.78
CA ILE A 258 -2.66 2.51 9.74
C ILE A 258 -3.68 3.61 10.05
N SER A 259 -3.80 4.59 9.15
CA SER A 259 -4.83 5.62 9.28
C SER A 259 -6.17 5.04 8.86
N VAL A 260 -7.10 4.93 9.80
CA VAL A 260 -8.46 4.44 9.53
C VAL A 260 -9.22 5.39 8.59
N GLN A 261 -8.96 6.69 8.67
CA GLN A 261 -9.61 7.68 7.81
C GLN A 261 -9.20 7.59 6.35
N THR A 262 -7.93 7.30 6.08
CA THR A 262 -7.37 7.35 4.71
C THR A 262 -6.96 5.98 4.19
N GLY A 263 -6.96 4.94 5.03
CA GLY A 263 -6.44 3.61 4.71
C GLY A 263 -4.92 3.56 4.48
N ARG A 264 -4.23 4.69 4.61
CA ARG A 264 -2.79 4.78 4.35
C ARG A 264 -1.98 4.26 5.52
N ARG A 265 -0.82 3.71 5.19
CA ARG A 265 0.14 3.19 6.17
C ARG A 265 1.33 4.10 6.30
N TYR A 266 1.84 4.16 7.51
CA TYR A 266 2.98 4.97 7.89
C TYR A 266 3.94 4.14 8.72
N ILE A 267 5.22 4.40 8.60
CA ILE A 267 6.25 3.90 9.51
C ILE A 267 6.76 5.05 10.37
N ALA A 268 6.70 4.89 11.69
CA ALA A 268 7.38 5.78 12.62
C ALA A 268 8.87 5.44 12.60
N GLY A 269 9.67 6.35 12.08
CA GLY A 269 11.11 6.23 11.98
C GLY A 269 11.81 7.20 12.92
N TYR A 270 12.68 6.67 13.78
CA TYR A 270 13.55 7.48 14.62
C TYR A 270 14.78 7.87 13.81
N LEU A 271 15.06 9.15 13.79
CA LEU A 271 16.20 9.76 13.10
C LEU A 271 17.36 9.94 14.08
N GLU A 272 18.58 9.92 13.59
CA GLU A 272 19.80 10.23 14.38
C GLU A 272 19.74 11.62 15.05
N SER A 273 18.94 12.53 14.51
CA SER A 273 18.66 13.85 15.11
C SER A 273 17.81 13.82 16.38
N GLY A 274 17.38 12.64 16.85
CA GLY A 274 16.53 12.50 18.03
C GLY A 274 15.04 12.70 17.77
N SER A 275 14.63 12.81 16.50
CA SER A 275 13.23 13.07 16.12
C SER A 275 12.54 11.82 15.59
N ILE A 276 11.23 11.70 15.85
CA ILE A 276 10.38 10.68 15.22
C ILE A 276 9.68 11.31 14.03
N PHE A 277 9.85 10.71 12.85
CA PHE A 277 9.18 11.16 11.64
C PHE A 277 8.30 10.04 11.05
N MET A 278 7.14 10.42 10.50
CA MET A 278 6.19 9.49 9.92
C MET A 278 6.36 9.45 8.41
N TYR A 279 6.84 8.32 7.91
CA TYR A 279 7.02 8.08 6.48
C TYR A 279 5.84 7.28 5.93
N ARG A 280 5.20 7.78 4.89
CA ARG A 280 4.14 7.06 4.18
C ARG A 280 4.74 5.93 3.39
N LEU A 281 4.21 4.70 3.53
CA LEU A 281 4.72 3.53 2.82
C LEU A 281 4.58 3.67 1.30
N ASP A 282 3.49 4.27 0.83
CA ASP A 282 3.23 4.50 -0.60
C ASP A 282 4.24 5.45 -1.28
N LYS A 283 5.03 6.18 -0.51
CA LYS A 283 6.11 7.06 -1.00
C LYS A 283 7.50 6.45 -0.87
N ILE A 284 7.63 5.28 -0.27
CA ILE A 284 8.91 4.57 -0.16
C ILE A 284 9.10 3.75 -1.44
N LYS A 285 10.18 4.00 -2.16
CA LYS A 285 10.51 3.27 -3.39
C LYS A 285 11.28 2.00 -3.11
N ASN A 286 12.27 2.08 -2.23
CA ASN A 286 13.11 0.95 -1.86
C ASN A 286 13.53 1.02 -0.40
N ILE A 287 13.85 -0.15 0.17
CA ILE A 287 14.37 -0.30 1.54
C ILE A 287 15.56 -1.25 1.52
N LYS A 288 16.63 -0.84 2.22
CA LYS A 288 17.77 -1.68 2.56
C LYS A 288 17.81 -1.84 4.08
N ILE A 289 17.83 -3.06 4.58
CA ILE A 289 18.01 -3.36 6.00
C ILE A 289 19.49 -3.23 6.33
N LEU A 290 19.78 -2.56 7.43
CA LEU A 290 21.11 -2.30 7.96
C LEU A 290 21.36 -3.12 9.24
N GLU A 291 22.30 -2.66 10.06
CA GLU A 291 22.67 -3.27 11.33
C GLU A 291 21.56 -3.16 12.39
N GLU A 292 21.58 -4.07 13.35
CA GLU A 292 20.74 -4.03 14.55
C GLU A 292 21.11 -2.83 15.45
N ASP A 293 20.11 -2.25 16.10
CA ASP A 293 20.29 -1.13 17.04
C ASP A 293 19.83 -1.52 18.43
N LYS A 294 20.76 -1.49 19.38
CA LYS A 294 20.53 -1.89 20.78
C LYS A 294 19.57 -0.96 21.54
N ILE A 295 19.39 0.26 21.05
CA ILE A 295 18.49 1.24 21.71
C ILE A 295 17.03 1.10 21.26
N PHE A 296 16.72 0.17 20.37
CA PHE A 296 15.40 -0.02 19.79
C PHE A 296 14.28 -0.12 20.83
N ASP A 297 14.44 -0.99 21.84
CA ASP A 297 13.39 -1.24 22.84
C ASP A 297 13.12 0.01 23.70
N ASN A 298 14.17 0.77 24.05
CA ASN A 298 14.05 2.00 24.82
C ASN A 298 13.30 3.07 24.00
N LEU A 299 13.69 3.28 22.75
CA LEU A 299 13.06 4.26 21.86
C LEU A 299 11.62 3.90 21.52
N LYS A 300 11.35 2.61 21.36
CA LYS A 300 9.98 2.11 21.14
C LYS A 300 9.10 2.40 22.35
N SER A 301 9.58 2.10 23.57
CA SER A 301 8.86 2.39 24.82
C SER A 301 8.63 3.89 25.00
N GLU A 302 9.64 4.72 24.72
CA GLU A 302 9.52 6.18 24.78
C GLU A 302 8.47 6.70 23.80
N MET A 303 8.45 6.17 22.57
CA MET A 303 7.44 6.52 21.58
C MET A 303 6.03 6.08 22.04
N GLU A 304 5.90 4.90 22.63
CA GLU A 304 4.61 4.37 23.11
C GLU A 304 4.02 5.26 24.22
N ASN A 305 4.83 5.82 25.10
CA ASN A 305 4.39 6.79 26.10
C ASN A 305 3.85 8.11 25.49
N LYS A 306 4.22 8.40 24.23
CA LYS A 306 3.75 9.58 23.48
C LYS A 306 2.46 9.33 22.70
N LEU A 307 2.04 8.06 22.50
CA LEU A 307 0.87 7.71 21.70
C LEU A 307 -0.46 8.32 22.18
N PRO A 308 -0.73 8.46 23.49
CA PRO A 308 -1.96 9.10 23.96
C PRO A 308 -2.18 10.50 23.40
N TYR A 309 -1.10 11.25 23.19
CA TYR A 309 -1.14 12.62 22.66
C TYR A 309 -1.13 12.71 21.14
N LEU A 310 -1.18 11.58 20.45
CA LEU A 310 -1.20 11.51 18.99
C LEU A 310 -2.65 11.49 18.50
N TRP A 311 -3.12 12.56 17.87
CA TRP A 311 -4.47 12.57 17.30
C TRP A 311 -4.57 11.71 16.04
N GLY A 312 -3.71 11.91 15.09
CA GLY A 312 -3.59 11.14 13.85
C GLY A 312 -2.31 10.30 13.83
N VAL A 313 -1.41 10.66 12.94
CA VAL A 313 -0.14 9.95 12.74
C VAL A 313 1.09 10.87 12.83
N SER A 314 0.91 12.16 13.15
CA SER A 314 1.98 13.16 13.13
C SER A 314 2.50 13.47 14.54
N PHE A 315 3.78 13.19 14.77
CA PHE A 315 4.48 13.64 16.00
C PHE A 315 4.99 15.09 15.87
N LYS A 316 4.99 15.64 14.66
CA LYS A 316 5.50 17.00 14.37
C LYS A 316 6.87 17.26 15.04
N LYS A 317 6.99 18.31 15.83
CA LYS A 317 8.24 18.67 16.53
C LYS A 317 8.33 18.10 17.96
N LEU A 318 7.53 17.10 18.30
CA LEU A 318 7.41 16.54 19.66
C LEU A 318 7.04 17.58 20.72
N LYS A 319 6.42 18.69 20.32
CA LYS A 319 5.89 19.72 21.20
C LYS A 319 4.38 19.63 21.22
N LEU A 320 3.80 19.53 22.42
CA LEU A 320 2.36 19.50 22.59
C LEU A 320 1.74 20.86 22.22
N GLU A 321 0.66 20.77 21.48
CA GLU A 321 -0.20 21.89 21.10
C GLU A 321 -1.51 21.75 21.86
N THR A 322 -1.95 22.82 22.51
CA THR A 322 -3.24 22.88 23.19
C THR A 322 -4.29 23.34 22.18
N LEU A 323 -5.43 22.66 22.15
CA LEU A 323 -6.62 23.07 21.44
C LEU A 323 -7.78 23.20 22.41
N LYS A 324 -8.52 24.30 22.30
CA LYS A 324 -9.69 24.60 23.09
C LYS A 324 -10.83 24.99 22.14
N MET A 325 -11.99 24.38 22.33
CA MET A 325 -13.18 24.62 21.52
C MET A 325 -14.38 24.82 22.44
N VAL A 326 -15.09 25.93 22.25
CA VAL A 326 -16.36 26.19 22.95
C VAL A 326 -17.50 25.94 21.98
N LEU A 327 -18.45 25.13 22.41
CA LEU A 327 -19.58 24.71 21.59
C LEU A 327 -20.90 25.16 22.23
N TYR A 328 -21.84 25.55 21.39
CA TYR A 328 -23.25 25.66 21.75
C TYR A 328 -23.93 24.30 21.56
N ILE A 329 -24.59 23.81 22.61
CA ILE A 329 -25.32 22.55 22.61
C ILE A 329 -26.69 22.84 23.19
N GLY A 330 -27.71 22.81 22.32
CA GLY A 330 -29.09 23.13 22.68
C GLY A 330 -29.76 22.03 23.48
N ARG A 331 -30.97 22.33 24.00
CA ARG A 331 -31.82 21.32 24.64
C ARG A 331 -32.14 20.21 23.63
N LYS A 332 -32.09 18.95 24.06
CA LYS A 332 -32.27 17.72 23.21
C LYS A 332 -31.09 17.40 22.25
N GLU A 333 -29.93 17.98 22.50
CA GLU A 333 -28.71 17.72 21.71
C GLU A 333 -27.61 17.05 22.55
N GLU A 334 -27.98 16.38 23.65
CA GLU A 334 -27.04 15.69 24.53
C GLU A 334 -26.19 14.64 23.79
N TYR A 335 -26.67 14.12 22.66
CA TYR A 335 -25.90 13.21 21.79
C TYR A 335 -24.58 13.83 21.30
N ILE A 336 -24.48 15.18 21.21
CA ILE A 336 -23.25 15.87 20.83
C ILE A 336 -22.23 15.75 21.97
N ILE A 337 -22.71 15.82 23.22
CA ILE A 337 -21.84 15.66 24.42
C ILE A 337 -21.30 14.22 24.43
N GLU A 338 -22.15 13.23 24.22
CA GLU A 338 -21.74 11.84 24.15
C GLU A 338 -20.77 11.58 23.00
N ARG A 339 -21.01 12.21 21.85
CA ARG A 339 -20.11 12.15 20.71
C ARG A 339 -18.74 12.75 21.05
N LEU A 340 -18.69 13.92 21.69
CA LEU A 340 -17.44 14.57 22.10
C LEU A 340 -16.68 13.71 23.11
N LYS A 341 -17.37 13.06 24.06
CA LYS A 341 -16.75 12.14 25.02
C LYS A 341 -16.15 10.90 24.33
N ASN A 342 -16.89 10.32 23.39
CA ASN A 342 -16.49 9.09 22.70
C ASN A 342 -15.39 9.32 21.65
N GLU A 343 -15.48 10.41 20.88
CA GLU A 343 -14.55 10.72 19.79
C GLU A 343 -13.38 11.60 20.25
N GLY A 344 -13.58 12.37 21.31
CA GLY A 344 -12.64 13.38 21.81
C GLY A 344 -11.43 12.81 22.58
N ARG A 345 -11.28 11.48 22.60
CA ARG A 345 -10.15 10.77 23.20
C ARG A 345 -9.91 11.18 24.67
N HIS A 346 -8.70 11.66 25.01
CA HIS A 346 -8.33 12.13 26.35
C HIS A 346 -8.65 13.62 26.60
N GLY A 347 -9.39 14.26 25.67
CA GLY A 347 -9.81 15.64 25.87
C GLY A 347 -10.77 15.81 27.07
N ILE A 348 -10.66 16.93 27.72
CA ILE A 348 -11.46 17.27 28.92
C ILE A 348 -12.63 18.13 28.48
N MET A 349 -13.81 17.79 29.01
CA MET A 349 -15.03 18.56 28.79
C MET A 349 -15.48 19.23 30.07
N ASN A 350 -15.76 20.53 29.99
CA ASN A 350 -16.30 21.33 31.07
C ASN A 350 -17.60 22.03 30.62
N GLN A 351 -18.62 21.98 31.44
CA GLN A 351 -19.82 22.74 31.21
C GLN A 351 -19.64 24.17 31.70
N LEU A 352 -19.78 25.16 30.80
CA LEU A 352 -19.64 26.58 31.13
C LEU A 352 -20.99 27.22 31.49
N SER A 353 -22.07 26.79 30.83
CA SER A 353 -23.46 27.17 31.11
C SER A 353 -24.40 26.06 30.66
N ASN A 354 -25.72 26.25 30.81
CA ASN A 354 -26.72 25.23 30.42
C ASN A 354 -26.61 24.79 28.95
N ASP A 355 -26.09 25.64 28.09
CA ASP A 355 -26.02 25.45 26.65
C ASP A 355 -24.62 25.63 26.05
N LYS A 356 -23.59 25.85 26.90
CA LYS A 356 -22.22 26.04 26.47
C LYS A 356 -21.28 25.05 27.11
N TRP A 357 -20.51 24.38 26.28
CA TRP A 357 -19.54 23.38 26.68
C TRP A 357 -18.16 23.71 26.13
N GLU A 358 -17.16 23.56 26.96
CA GLU A 358 -15.75 23.68 26.59
C GLU A 358 -15.16 22.29 26.42
N TYR A 359 -14.48 22.06 25.30
CA TYR A 359 -13.62 20.91 25.06
C TYR A 359 -12.18 21.37 24.96
N LYS A 360 -11.29 20.76 25.75
CA LYS A 360 -9.86 21.07 25.76
C LYS A 360 -9.04 19.80 25.63
N ILE A 361 -7.99 19.84 24.79
CA ILE A 361 -7.08 18.70 24.56
C ILE A 361 -5.66 19.18 24.29
N GLU A 362 -4.69 18.32 24.61
CA GLU A 362 -3.28 18.49 24.24
C GLU A 362 -2.86 17.41 23.26
N VAL A 363 -2.32 17.77 22.10
CA VAL A 363 -1.91 16.86 21.03
C VAL A 363 -0.62 17.34 20.35
N TYR A 364 0.12 16.44 19.69
CA TYR A 364 1.33 16.83 18.97
C TYR A 364 1.06 17.61 17.69
N ASP A 365 -0.04 17.37 17.00
CA ASP A 365 -0.41 18.09 15.77
C ASP A 365 -1.92 18.36 15.74
N ALA A 366 -2.31 19.52 16.22
CA ALA A 366 -3.71 19.94 16.27
C ALA A 366 -4.31 20.16 14.85
N LEU A 367 -3.49 20.31 13.79
CA LEU A 367 -3.97 20.39 12.41
C LEU A 367 -4.66 19.10 11.97
N GLU A 368 -4.23 17.94 12.50
CA GLU A 368 -4.89 16.66 12.21
C GLU A 368 -6.31 16.56 12.77
N MET A 369 -6.67 17.43 13.71
CA MET A 369 -8.03 17.49 14.28
C MET A 369 -9.02 18.25 13.39
N LEU A 370 -8.58 19.08 12.44
CA LEU A 370 -9.46 19.91 11.63
C LEU A 370 -10.62 19.17 10.94
N PRO A 371 -10.43 17.98 10.36
CA PRO A 371 -11.54 17.23 9.78
C PRO A 371 -12.63 16.88 10.80
N TRP A 372 -12.24 16.52 12.01
CA TRP A 372 -13.15 16.21 13.10
C TRP A 372 -13.80 17.48 13.65
N ILE A 373 -13.06 18.56 13.89
CA ILE A 373 -13.57 19.86 14.36
C ILE A 373 -14.64 20.37 13.39
N ARG A 374 -14.43 20.27 12.07
CA ARG A 374 -15.37 20.71 11.04
C ARG A 374 -16.71 19.98 11.10
N THR A 375 -16.77 18.80 11.70
CA THR A 375 -18.05 18.08 11.87
C THR A 375 -18.99 18.76 12.88
N PHE A 376 -18.49 19.71 13.68
CA PHE A 376 -19.24 20.52 14.62
C PHE A 376 -19.50 21.94 14.10
N ILE A 377 -19.28 22.21 12.82
CA ILE A 377 -19.54 23.51 12.19
C ILE A 377 -20.99 23.94 12.46
N GLY A 378 -21.19 25.23 12.77
CA GLY A 378 -22.50 25.74 13.21
C GLY A 378 -22.78 25.58 14.71
N ARG A 379 -21.91 24.88 15.48
CA ARG A 379 -21.97 24.75 16.94
C ARG A 379 -20.78 25.41 17.62
N ILE A 380 -19.68 25.62 16.89
CA ILE A 380 -18.46 26.19 17.46
C ILE A 380 -18.65 27.69 17.67
N ILE A 381 -18.59 28.13 18.93
CA ILE A 381 -18.65 29.53 19.33
C ILE A 381 -17.24 30.16 19.20
N SER A 382 -16.23 29.44 19.74
CA SER A 382 -14.83 29.84 19.62
C SER A 382 -13.92 28.65 19.47
N LEU A 383 -12.81 28.85 18.74
CA LEU A 383 -11.74 27.90 18.56
C LEU A 383 -10.41 28.59 18.84
N GLU A 384 -9.67 28.09 19.78
CA GLU A 384 -8.36 28.58 20.20
C GLU A 384 -7.34 27.45 20.11
N SER A 385 -6.13 27.75 19.68
CA SER A 385 -5.02 26.78 19.67
C SER A 385 -3.68 27.49 19.83
N THR A 386 -2.75 26.85 20.51
CA THR A 386 -1.34 27.30 20.53
C THR A 386 -0.69 27.21 19.14
N ASN A 387 -1.29 26.47 18.23
CA ASN A 387 -0.94 26.46 16.80
C ASN A 387 -1.94 27.34 16.02
N GLU A 388 -1.55 28.59 15.77
CA GLU A 388 -2.38 29.57 15.07
C GLU A 388 -2.87 29.11 13.67
N ASP A 389 -2.12 28.24 13.00
CA ASP A 389 -2.51 27.72 11.69
C ASP A 389 -3.83 26.92 11.73
N VAL A 390 -4.16 26.32 12.87
CA VAL A 390 -5.43 25.61 13.06
C VAL A 390 -6.60 26.56 12.97
N CYS A 391 -6.54 27.65 13.79
CA CYS A 391 -7.58 28.68 13.81
C CYS A 391 -7.68 29.41 12.46
N ARG A 392 -6.53 29.78 11.88
CA ARG A 392 -6.47 30.46 10.57
C ARG A 392 -7.13 29.65 9.47
N LYS A 393 -6.83 28.33 9.40
CA LYS A 393 -7.43 27.44 8.39
C LYS A 393 -8.92 27.24 8.64
N PHE A 394 -9.31 27.04 9.91
CA PHE A 394 -10.73 26.85 10.24
C PHE A 394 -11.56 28.05 9.84
N TYR A 395 -11.19 29.25 10.28
CA TYR A 395 -11.95 30.48 10.01
C TYR A 395 -11.94 30.85 8.52
N ARG A 396 -10.81 30.70 7.83
CA ARG A 396 -10.74 30.92 6.38
C ARG A 396 -11.68 30.00 5.61
N ASP A 397 -11.72 28.72 5.97
CA ASP A 397 -12.59 27.78 5.30
C ASP A 397 -14.07 28.09 5.59
N PHE A 398 -14.38 28.52 6.81
CA PHE A 398 -15.71 28.97 7.21
C PHE A 398 -16.15 30.22 6.44
N GLU A 399 -15.30 31.24 6.35
CA GLU A 399 -15.55 32.42 5.55
C GLU A 399 -15.76 32.11 4.08
N SER A 400 -14.99 31.16 3.55
CA SER A 400 -15.16 30.73 2.14
C SER A 400 -16.53 30.10 1.91
N VAL A 401 -16.99 29.23 2.82
CA VAL A 401 -18.32 28.63 2.77
C VAL A 401 -19.39 29.73 2.86
N TYR A 402 -19.26 30.64 3.81
CA TYR A 402 -20.22 31.76 3.95
C TYR A 402 -20.35 32.60 2.67
N ARG A 403 -19.20 32.96 2.05
CA ARG A 403 -19.19 33.70 0.78
C ARG A 403 -19.89 32.98 -0.37
N PHE A 404 -19.78 31.65 -0.42
CA PHE A 404 -20.47 30.85 -1.45
C PHE A 404 -22.00 30.84 -1.28
N TYR A 405 -22.48 30.81 -0.03
CA TYR A 405 -23.92 30.71 0.25
C TYR A 405 -24.60 32.06 0.44
N ASP A 406 -23.89 33.11 0.79
CA ASP A 406 -24.43 34.47 0.92
C ASP A 406 -24.62 35.19 -0.43
N GLY A 407 -24.51 34.43 -1.53
CA GLY A 407 -24.89 34.88 -2.87
C GLY A 407 -24.16 36.10 -3.39
N GLY A 408 -22.86 36.24 -3.00
CA GLY A 408 -21.94 37.18 -3.65
C GLY A 408 -22.56 38.53 -4.05
N LYS A 409 -23.20 39.24 -3.13
CA LYS A 409 -23.42 40.65 -3.35
C LYS A 409 -22.06 41.33 -3.46
N LYS A 410 -21.58 41.47 -4.73
CA LYS A 410 -20.50 42.37 -5.07
C LYS A 410 -20.91 43.80 -4.81
#